data_cb5469faa95eb003bf6ea275c47bbd7f
#
_entry.id   cb5469faa95eb003bf6ea275c47bbd7f
#
_cell.length_a   1.000
_cell.length_b   1.000
_cell.length_c   1.000
_cell.angle_alpha   90.00
_cell.angle_beta   90.00
_cell.angle_gamma   90.00
#
_symmetry.space_group_name_H-M   'P 1'
#
loop_
_entity.id
_entity.type
_entity.pdbx_description
1 polymer ?
#
loop_
_entity_poly.entity_id
_entity_poly.type
_entity_poly.pdbx_seq_one_letter_code
_entity_poly.pdbx_strand_id
1 'polypeptide(L)'
;MVYDKANELAKLLKESDEFREYKTTKEKAFENDTTASLIKEYHKLQLAAQAAMVSGKKDDETMQRLQKIGELLQLNQEASAFLFAEYRLNRVVSDIYKIIAEAIDVDLGALEE
;
A
#
# COMPACT_ATOMS: atom_id res chain seq x y z
N MET A 1 -18.34 -9.64 -21.41
CA MET A 1 -17.26 -10.60 -21.20
C MET A 1 -16.46 -10.27 -19.95
N VAL A 2 -15.49 -11.08 -19.61
CA VAL A 2 -14.72 -10.91 -18.35
C VAL A 2 -14.02 -9.57 -18.29
N TYR A 3 -13.39 -9.14 -19.36
CA TYR A 3 -12.67 -7.87 -19.39
C TYR A 3 -13.58 -6.65 -19.24
N ASP A 4 -14.80 -6.73 -19.76
CA ASP A 4 -15.78 -5.65 -19.59
C ASP A 4 -16.13 -5.48 -18.11
N LYS A 5 -16.34 -6.58 -17.40
CA LYS A 5 -16.62 -6.54 -15.97
C LYS A 5 -15.41 -6.09 -15.16
N ALA A 6 -14.21 -6.47 -15.56
CA ALA A 6 -12.98 -5.99 -14.94
C ALA A 6 -12.86 -4.47 -15.09
N ASN A 7 -13.18 -3.94 -16.27
CA ASN A 7 -13.15 -2.49 -16.51
C ASN A 7 -14.23 -1.76 -15.72
N GLU A 8 -15.43 -2.35 -15.59
CA GLU A 8 -16.47 -1.79 -14.73
C GLU A 8 -16.02 -1.73 -13.27
N LEU A 9 -15.40 -2.80 -12.80
CA LEU A 9 -14.86 -2.85 -11.43
C LEU A 9 -13.79 -1.78 -11.23
N ALA A 10 -12.87 -1.62 -12.18
CA ALA A 10 -11.83 -0.59 -12.12
C ALA A 10 -12.45 0.81 -12.03
N LYS A 11 -13.52 1.06 -12.78
CA LYS A 11 -14.24 2.34 -12.73
C LYS A 11 -14.89 2.57 -11.38
N LEU A 12 -15.55 1.55 -10.82
CA LEU A 12 -16.17 1.62 -9.50
C LEU A 12 -15.13 1.91 -8.42
N LEU A 13 -13.97 1.26 -8.54
CA LEU A 13 -12.86 1.47 -7.62
C LEU A 13 -12.37 2.92 -7.68
N LYS A 14 -12.23 3.47 -8.87
CA LYS A 14 -11.80 4.84 -9.10
C LYS A 14 -12.82 5.84 -8.53
N GLU A 15 -14.09 5.50 -8.50
CA GLU A 15 -15.17 6.32 -7.95
C GLU A 15 -15.39 6.10 -6.46
N SER A 16 -14.69 5.17 -5.83
CA SER A 16 -14.87 4.83 -4.43
C SER A 16 -14.37 5.93 -3.48
N ASP A 17 -14.92 5.94 -2.27
CA ASP A 17 -14.47 6.84 -1.21
C ASP A 17 -13.02 6.57 -0.83
N GLU A 18 -12.62 5.29 -0.81
CA GLU A 18 -11.26 4.88 -0.48
C GLU A 18 -10.25 5.46 -1.49
N PHE A 19 -10.58 5.46 -2.77
CA PHE A 19 -9.69 6.03 -3.79
C PHE A 19 -9.65 7.55 -3.68
N ARG A 20 -10.79 8.21 -3.47
CA ARG A 20 -10.84 9.66 -3.32
C ARG A 20 -10.01 10.14 -2.13
N GLU A 21 -10.16 9.46 -1.01
CA GLU A 21 -9.39 9.77 0.19
C GLU A 21 -7.89 9.55 -0.03
N TYR A 22 -7.53 8.46 -0.68
CA TYR A 22 -6.14 8.17 -1.05
C TYR A 22 -5.55 9.30 -1.91
N LYS A 23 -6.27 9.71 -2.95
CA LYS A 23 -5.82 10.75 -3.87
C LYS A 23 -5.67 12.09 -3.16
N THR A 24 -6.66 12.49 -2.37
CA THR A 24 -6.67 13.76 -1.66
C THR A 24 -5.55 13.84 -0.63
N THR A 25 -5.39 12.80 0.18
CA THR A 25 -4.34 12.75 1.20
C THR A 25 -2.95 12.69 0.58
N LYS A 26 -2.81 12.00 -0.56
CA LYS A 26 -1.54 11.94 -1.30
C LYS A 26 -1.12 13.32 -1.79
N GLU A 27 -2.04 14.05 -2.41
CA GLU A 27 -1.75 15.39 -2.91
C GLU A 27 -1.26 16.29 -1.78
N LYS A 28 -1.94 16.28 -0.63
CA LYS A 28 -1.55 17.06 0.54
C LYS A 28 -0.20 16.68 1.10
N ALA A 29 0.01 15.39 1.29
CA ALA A 29 1.27 14.90 1.89
C ALA A 29 2.46 15.20 0.98
N PHE A 30 2.28 15.11 -0.33
CA PHE A 30 3.37 15.30 -1.30
C PHE A 30 3.61 16.76 -1.67
N GLU A 31 2.80 17.70 -1.20
CA GLU A 31 3.09 19.12 -1.33
C GLU A 31 4.35 19.53 -0.56
N ASN A 32 4.63 18.86 0.54
CA ASN A 32 5.83 19.11 1.34
C ASN A 32 6.91 18.11 0.94
N ASP A 33 8.04 18.61 0.43
CA ASP A 33 9.13 17.78 -0.07
C ASP A 33 9.72 16.87 1.01
N THR A 34 9.83 17.37 2.23
CA THR A 34 10.35 16.58 3.37
C THR A 34 9.40 15.41 3.67
N THR A 35 8.10 15.68 3.73
CA THR A 35 7.10 14.65 3.97
C THR A 35 7.11 13.61 2.85
N ALA A 36 7.17 14.07 1.60
CA ALA A 36 7.24 13.18 0.44
C ALA A 36 8.47 12.27 0.50
N SER A 37 9.63 12.83 0.88
CA SER A 37 10.86 12.07 1.00
C SER A 37 10.76 11.01 2.10
N LEU A 38 10.17 11.34 3.23
CA LEU A 38 9.97 10.40 4.34
C LEU A 38 9.05 9.25 3.92
N ILE A 39 7.97 9.55 3.22
CA ILE A 39 7.04 8.53 2.74
C ILE A 39 7.72 7.60 1.74
N LYS A 40 8.47 8.15 0.80
CA LYS A 40 9.23 7.36 -0.19
C LYS A 40 10.25 6.44 0.49
N GLU A 41 10.97 6.96 1.48
CA GLU A 41 11.93 6.15 2.23
C GLU A 41 11.22 5.05 3.02
N TYR A 42 10.07 5.36 3.61
CA TYR A 42 9.26 4.38 4.32
C TYR A 42 8.84 3.22 3.40
N HIS A 43 8.30 3.55 2.21
CA HIS A 43 7.91 2.54 1.22
C HIS A 43 9.10 1.68 0.78
N LYS A 44 10.25 2.32 0.56
CA LYS A 44 11.48 1.64 0.18
C LYS A 44 11.92 0.64 1.25
N LEU A 45 11.88 1.06 2.51
CA LEU A 45 12.24 0.21 3.64
C LEU A 45 11.25 -0.93 3.84
N GLN A 46 9.95 -0.69 3.60
CA GLN A 46 8.95 -1.76 3.64
C GLN A 46 9.24 -2.83 2.59
N LEU A 47 9.58 -2.43 1.38
CA LEU A 47 9.94 -3.37 0.32
C LEU A 47 11.20 -4.16 0.68
N ALA A 48 12.21 -3.49 1.25
CA ALA A 48 13.44 -4.15 1.70
C ALA A 48 13.15 -5.15 2.81
N ALA A 49 12.27 -4.80 3.75
CA ALA A 49 11.87 -5.69 4.85
C ALA A 49 11.13 -6.92 4.33
N GLN A 50 10.24 -6.74 3.36
CA GLN A 50 9.53 -7.84 2.72
C GLN A 50 10.48 -8.78 1.98
N ALA A 51 11.44 -8.21 1.25
CA ALA A 51 12.45 -9.00 0.53
C ALA A 51 13.31 -9.80 1.49
N ALA A 52 13.71 -9.21 2.61
CA ALA A 52 14.48 -9.91 3.65
C ALA A 52 13.67 -11.06 4.25
N MET A 53 12.39 -10.84 4.51
CA MET A 53 11.51 -11.86 5.07
C MET A 53 11.35 -13.05 4.12
N VAL A 54 11.14 -12.79 2.83
CA VAL A 54 10.97 -13.83 1.81
C VAL A 54 12.26 -14.64 1.65
N SER A 55 13.44 -13.99 1.70
CA SER A 55 14.73 -14.68 1.57
C SER A 55 15.20 -15.35 2.86
N GLY A 56 14.46 -15.18 3.95
CA GLY A 56 14.82 -15.74 5.26
C GLY A 56 15.99 -15.06 5.95
N LYS A 57 16.40 -13.90 5.45
CA LYS A 57 17.50 -13.12 6.05
C LYS A 57 16.96 -12.16 7.10
N LYS A 58 17.67 -12.06 8.22
CA LYS A 58 17.42 -11.04 9.21
C LYS A 58 18.16 -9.76 8.81
N ASP A 59 17.42 -8.67 8.71
CA ASP A 59 17.98 -7.36 8.45
C ASP A 59 17.55 -6.41 9.56
N ASP A 60 18.27 -6.48 10.67
CA ASP A 60 17.95 -5.70 11.86
C ASP A 60 18.10 -4.20 11.60
N GLU A 61 19.06 -3.81 10.76
CA GLU A 61 19.28 -2.41 10.40
C GLU A 61 18.07 -1.83 9.66
N THR A 62 17.57 -2.56 8.67
CA THR A 62 16.37 -2.17 7.93
C THR A 62 15.17 -2.04 8.86
N MET A 63 14.99 -3.02 9.75
CA MET A 63 13.88 -3.00 10.70
C MET A 63 13.96 -1.82 11.66
N GLN A 64 15.16 -1.48 12.15
CA GLN A 64 15.36 -0.32 13.03
C GLN A 64 15.07 1.00 12.30
N ARG A 65 15.52 1.11 11.05
CA ARG A 65 15.25 2.28 10.22
C ARG A 65 13.76 2.43 9.94
N LEU A 66 13.10 1.32 9.62
CA LEU A 66 11.66 1.29 9.34
C LEU A 66 10.87 1.77 10.56
N GLN A 67 11.23 1.26 11.74
CA GLN A 67 10.59 1.68 12.99
C GLN A 67 10.78 3.17 13.25
N LYS A 68 11.99 3.68 13.08
CA LYS A 68 12.31 5.07 13.32
C LYS A 68 11.56 6.01 12.38
N ILE A 69 11.51 5.69 11.10
CA ILE A 69 10.75 6.47 10.12
C ILE A 69 9.25 6.39 10.41
N GLY A 70 8.76 5.22 10.79
CA GLY A 70 7.37 5.05 11.20
C GLY A 70 6.99 5.97 12.34
N GLU A 71 7.86 6.09 13.35
CA GLU A 71 7.63 7.00 14.48
C GLU A 71 7.58 8.47 14.02
N LEU A 72 8.49 8.87 13.13
CA LEU A 72 8.50 10.22 12.58
C LEU A 72 7.24 10.52 11.77
N LEU A 73 6.78 9.56 10.98
CA LEU A 73 5.58 9.71 10.17
C LEU A 73 4.32 9.80 11.01
N GLN A 74 4.28 9.11 12.15
CA GLN A 74 3.15 9.21 13.08
C GLN A 74 3.00 10.62 13.66
N LEU A 75 4.09 11.34 13.78
CA LEU A 75 4.09 12.74 14.27
C LEU A 75 3.66 13.72 13.17
N ASN A 76 3.64 13.29 11.92
CA ASN A 76 3.25 14.11 10.77
C ASN A 76 1.81 13.75 10.39
N GLN A 77 0.89 14.68 10.64
CA GLN A 77 -0.54 14.45 10.45
C GLN A 77 -0.89 14.12 9.00
N GLU A 78 -0.30 14.83 8.04
CA GLU A 78 -0.58 14.63 6.62
C GLU A 78 -0.04 13.29 6.12
N ALA A 79 1.15 12.90 6.56
CA ALA A 79 1.73 11.61 6.23
C ALA A 79 0.92 10.47 6.83
N SER A 80 0.51 10.58 8.08
CA SER A 80 -0.34 9.58 8.74
C SER A 80 -1.66 9.40 8.03
N ALA A 81 -2.30 10.50 7.64
CA ALA A 81 -3.57 10.47 6.92
C ALA A 81 -3.42 9.75 5.57
N PHE A 82 -2.34 10.05 4.85
CA PHE A 82 -2.05 9.40 3.57
C PHE A 82 -1.80 7.90 3.75
N LEU A 83 -0.96 7.51 4.71
CA LEU A 83 -0.63 6.11 4.94
C LEU A 83 -1.87 5.30 5.36
N PHE A 84 -2.73 5.90 6.15
CA PHE A 84 -3.99 5.27 6.54
C PHE A 84 -4.92 5.08 5.33
N ALA A 85 -5.04 6.11 4.48
CA ALA A 85 -5.85 6.05 3.27
C ALA A 85 -5.29 5.01 2.29
N GLU A 86 -3.98 4.93 2.16
CA GLU A 86 -3.30 3.92 1.34
C GLU A 86 -3.60 2.51 1.85
N TYR A 87 -3.54 2.31 3.15
CA TYR A 87 -3.87 1.02 3.77
C TYR A 87 -5.30 0.61 3.46
N ARG A 88 -6.26 1.53 3.60
CA ARG A 88 -7.67 1.25 3.32
C ARG A 88 -7.91 0.88 1.86
N LEU A 89 -7.29 1.61 0.93
CA LEU A 89 -7.40 1.31 -0.49
C LEU A 89 -6.79 -0.04 -0.82
N ASN A 90 -5.59 -0.31 -0.32
CA ASN A 90 -4.90 -1.59 -0.53
C ASN A 90 -5.70 -2.76 0.03
N ARG A 91 -6.42 -2.55 1.14
CA ARG A 91 -7.29 -3.56 1.72
C ARG A 91 -8.43 -3.93 0.78
N VAL A 92 -9.07 -2.92 0.18
CA VAL A 92 -10.15 -3.16 -0.80
C VAL A 92 -9.63 -3.94 -1.99
N VAL A 93 -8.48 -3.55 -2.54
CA VAL A 93 -7.87 -4.23 -3.68
C VAL A 93 -7.51 -5.67 -3.31
N SER A 94 -6.94 -5.89 -2.15
CA SER A 94 -6.60 -7.22 -1.65
C SER A 94 -7.84 -8.11 -1.49
N ASP A 95 -8.93 -7.55 -0.97
CA ASP A 95 -10.19 -8.28 -0.81
C ASP A 95 -10.76 -8.69 -2.18
N ILE A 96 -10.64 -7.82 -3.17
CA ILE A 96 -11.06 -8.12 -4.54
C ILE A 96 -10.24 -9.29 -5.12
N TYR A 97 -8.92 -9.28 -4.93
CA TYR A 97 -8.07 -10.39 -5.34
C TYR A 97 -8.48 -11.71 -4.69
N LYS A 98 -8.82 -11.67 -3.40
CA LYS A 98 -9.28 -12.86 -2.68
C LYS A 98 -10.58 -13.41 -3.25
N ILE A 99 -11.52 -12.51 -3.59
CA ILE A 99 -12.79 -12.91 -4.21
C ILE A 99 -12.53 -13.65 -5.53
N ILE A 100 -11.64 -13.11 -6.37
CA ILE A 100 -11.27 -13.72 -7.64
C ILE A 100 -10.57 -15.05 -7.40
N ALA A 101 -9.60 -15.09 -6.50
CA ALA A 101 -8.82 -16.30 -6.21
C ALA A 101 -9.70 -17.44 -5.71
N GLU A 102 -10.65 -17.16 -4.82
CA GLU A 102 -11.58 -18.15 -4.28
C GLU A 102 -12.49 -18.71 -5.36
N ALA A 103 -12.95 -17.85 -6.29
CA ALA A 103 -13.85 -18.25 -7.36
C ALA A 103 -13.21 -19.25 -8.34
N ILE A 104 -11.90 -19.13 -8.55
CA ILE A 104 -11.17 -20.00 -9.50
C ILE A 104 -10.24 -20.99 -8.81
N ASP A 105 -10.26 -21.02 -7.47
CA ASP A 105 -9.45 -21.92 -6.64
C ASP A 105 -7.95 -21.81 -6.95
N VAL A 106 -7.47 -20.58 -7.04
CA VAL A 106 -6.05 -20.28 -7.30
C VAL A 106 -5.43 -19.61 -6.08
N ASP A 107 -4.19 -20.00 -5.75
CA ASP A 107 -3.40 -19.34 -4.71
C ASP A 107 -2.64 -18.16 -5.32
N LEU A 108 -3.18 -16.96 -5.15
CA LEU A 108 -2.55 -15.74 -5.67
C LEU A 108 -1.21 -15.43 -4.98
N GLY A 109 -1.02 -15.90 -3.75
CA GLY A 109 0.27 -15.75 -3.07
C GLY A 109 1.40 -16.42 -3.82
N ALA A 110 1.12 -17.59 -4.41
CA ALA A 110 2.09 -18.31 -5.23
C ALA A 110 2.39 -17.60 -6.55
N LEU A 111 1.43 -16.83 -7.07
CA LEU A 111 1.61 -16.08 -8.32
C LEU A 111 2.39 -14.78 -8.12
N GLU A 112 2.39 -14.23 -6.91
CA GLU A 112 3.10 -12.99 -6.58
C GLU A 112 4.59 -13.22 -6.32
N GLU A 113 4.99 -14.46 -6.16
CA GLU A 113 6.39 -14.84 -6.04
C GLU A 113 7.04 -14.92 -7.42
#